data_bbfa76acbda161875987e5b44500ed8e
#
_entry.id   bbfa76acbda161875987e5b44500ed8e
#
_cell.length_a   1.000
_cell.length_b   1.000
_cell.length_c   1.000
_cell.angle_alpha   90.00
_cell.angle_beta   90.00
_cell.angle_gamma   90.00
#
_symmetry.space_group_name_H-M   'P 1'
#
loop_
_entity.id
_entity.type
_entity.pdbx_description
1 polymer ?
#
loop_
_entity_poly.entity_id
_entity_poly.type
_entity_poly.pdbx_seq_one_letter_code
_entity_poly.pdbx_strand_id
1 'polypeptide(L)'
;MLDQNNHSEAINMALNIIQKNESLNALSKKIDVFRANPKFAECYPELFELQNMIRETLQLDKDRDTFQLYVNQNNELFYTAIRSKYPNLTPNEVRLTALIRLNLSSKEIASILNISNKSVEMNRYRLRKKMQLSGSINLSEFIRNI
;
A
#
# COMPACT_ATOMS: atom_id res chain seq x y z
N MET A 1 -9.88 3.95 -24.50
CA MET A 1 -8.61 4.72 -24.56
C MET A 1 -8.33 5.52 -23.30
N LEU A 2 -9.26 6.29 -22.77
CA LEU A 2 -9.07 7.03 -21.50
C LEU A 2 -8.77 6.11 -20.31
N ASP A 3 -9.39 4.96 -20.24
CA ASP A 3 -9.24 3.99 -19.13
C ASP A 3 -7.86 3.34 -19.07
N GLN A 4 -7.24 3.03 -20.21
CA GLN A 4 -5.91 2.43 -20.26
C GLN A 4 -4.80 3.41 -19.88
N ASN A 5 -4.95 4.69 -20.25
CA ASN A 5 -3.98 5.73 -19.95
C ASN A 5 -3.96 6.04 -18.45
N ASN A 6 -5.15 6.15 -17.85
CA ASN A 6 -5.32 6.37 -16.41
C ASN A 6 -4.80 5.20 -15.58
N HIS A 7 -5.00 3.97 -16.06
CA HIS A 7 -4.48 2.77 -15.41
C HIS A 7 -2.94 2.73 -15.42
N SER A 8 -2.33 3.05 -16.56
CA SER A 8 -0.87 3.11 -16.70
C SER A 8 -0.24 4.19 -15.81
N GLU A 9 -0.90 5.36 -15.71
CA GLU A 9 -0.44 6.45 -14.86
C GLU A 9 -0.52 6.07 -13.37
N ALA A 10 -1.62 5.47 -12.93
CA ALA A 10 -1.77 4.97 -11.57
C ALA A 10 -0.68 3.95 -11.19
N ILE A 11 -0.36 3.03 -12.11
CA ILE A 11 0.72 2.04 -11.90
C ILE A 11 2.07 2.74 -11.77
N ASN A 12 2.37 3.72 -12.62
CA ASN A 12 3.63 4.46 -12.53
C ASN A 12 3.77 5.22 -11.20
N MET A 13 2.69 5.86 -10.74
CA MET A 13 2.66 6.50 -9.42
C MET A 13 2.89 5.48 -8.31
N ALA A 14 2.24 4.32 -8.36
CA ALA A 14 2.41 3.25 -7.39
C ALA A 14 3.87 2.75 -7.34
N LEU A 15 4.48 2.51 -8.49
CA LEU A 15 5.88 2.05 -8.59
C LEU A 15 6.86 3.07 -8.00
N ASN A 16 6.64 4.36 -8.22
CA ASN A 16 7.46 5.42 -7.62
C ASN A 16 7.36 5.43 -6.09
N ILE A 17 6.15 5.26 -5.53
CA ILE A 17 5.95 5.16 -4.09
C ILE A 17 6.63 3.92 -3.53
N ILE A 18 6.48 2.76 -4.18
CA ILE A 18 7.11 1.51 -3.77
C ILE A 18 8.63 1.68 -3.71
N GLN A 19 9.23 2.21 -4.77
CA GLN A 19 10.68 2.39 -4.86
C GLN A 19 11.19 3.34 -3.74
N LYS A 20 10.50 4.46 -3.50
CA LYS A 20 10.83 5.39 -2.43
C LYS A 20 10.73 4.72 -1.06
N ASN A 21 9.64 4.04 -0.77
CA ASN A 21 9.41 3.40 0.52
C ASN A 21 10.41 2.25 0.77
N GLU A 22 10.71 1.44 -0.24
CA GLU A 22 11.72 0.38 -0.14
C GLU A 22 13.12 0.97 0.14
N SER A 23 13.48 2.08 -0.49
CA SER A 23 14.76 2.77 -0.26
C SER A 23 14.85 3.33 1.16
N LEU A 24 13.80 3.98 1.65
CA LEU A 24 13.76 4.51 3.02
C LEU A 24 13.81 3.40 4.07
N ASN A 25 13.10 2.31 3.85
CA ASN A 25 13.15 1.15 4.75
C ASN A 25 14.53 0.46 4.73
N ALA A 26 15.19 0.38 3.58
CA ALA A 26 16.55 -0.14 3.47
C ALA A 26 17.56 0.73 4.22
N LEU A 27 17.44 2.07 4.12
CA LEU A 27 18.25 3.01 4.91
C LEU A 27 18.03 2.82 6.42
N SER A 28 16.78 2.69 6.86
CA SER A 28 16.45 2.46 8.27
C SER A 28 17.10 1.18 8.79
N LYS A 29 17.06 0.08 8.03
CA LYS A 29 17.73 -1.18 8.38
C LYS A 29 19.24 -1.04 8.48
N LYS A 30 19.89 -0.28 7.60
CA LYS A 30 21.33 0.01 7.69
C LYS A 30 21.66 0.78 8.97
N ILE A 31 20.83 1.74 9.35
CA ILE A 31 20.99 2.48 10.61
C ILE A 31 20.88 1.53 11.81
N ASP A 32 19.96 0.56 11.79
CA ASP A 32 19.86 -0.47 12.84
C ASP A 32 21.16 -1.25 13.02
N VAL A 33 21.83 -1.60 11.91
CA VAL A 33 23.13 -2.28 11.94
C VAL A 33 24.19 -1.42 12.63
N PHE A 34 24.25 -0.13 12.34
CA PHE A 34 25.18 0.81 13.00
C PHE A 34 24.86 0.95 14.49
N ARG A 35 23.59 1.05 14.86
CA ARG A 35 23.15 1.15 16.26
C ARG A 35 23.45 -0.11 17.07
N ALA A 36 23.49 -1.26 16.43
CA ALA A 36 23.86 -2.52 17.07
C ALA A 36 25.37 -2.66 17.34
N ASN A 37 26.22 -1.81 16.73
CA ASN A 37 27.66 -1.87 16.87
C ASN A 37 28.16 -0.86 17.92
N PRO A 38 28.78 -1.34 19.03
CA PRO A 38 29.28 -0.47 20.10
C PRO A 38 30.33 0.58 19.66
N LYS A 39 31.01 0.35 18.53
CA LYS A 39 31.95 1.34 17.96
C LYS A 39 31.31 2.67 17.60
N PHE A 40 30.01 2.68 17.35
CA PHE A 40 29.23 3.85 16.95
C PHE A 40 28.37 4.42 18.09
N ALA A 41 28.65 4.03 19.33
CA ALA A 41 27.83 4.43 20.50
C ALA A 41 27.73 5.96 20.65
N GLU A 42 28.77 6.69 20.34
CA GLU A 42 28.79 8.17 20.39
C GLU A 42 27.84 8.81 19.38
N CYS A 43 27.51 8.11 18.27
CA CYS A 43 26.61 8.56 17.21
C CYS A 43 25.18 8.07 17.38
N TYR A 44 24.83 7.35 18.44
CA TYR A 44 23.47 6.82 18.60
C TYR A 44 22.37 7.89 18.62
N PRO A 45 22.56 9.07 19.25
CA PRO A 45 21.55 10.13 19.19
C PRO A 45 21.26 10.59 17.77
N GLU A 46 22.30 10.80 16.96
CA GLU A 46 22.19 11.23 15.55
C GLU A 46 21.58 10.13 14.68
N LEU A 47 21.96 8.89 14.89
CA LEU A 47 21.37 7.73 14.20
C LEU A 47 19.89 7.58 14.53
N PHE A 48 19.50 7.82 15.77
CA PHE A 48 18.10 7.79 16.19
C PHE A 48 17.30 8.93 15.54
N GLU A 49 17.88 10.14 15.48
CA GLU A 49 17.26 11.28 14.79
C GLU A 49 17.02 10.98 13.30
N LEU A 50 18.00 10.41 12.61
CA LEU A 50 17.86 10.00 11.21
C LEU A 50 16.74 8.98 11.02
N GLN A 51 16.62 8.00 11.92
CA GLN A 51 15.53 7.02 11.86
C GLN A 51 14.16 7.66 12.09
N ASN A 52 14.07 8.65 12.98
CA ASN A 52 12.84 9.39 13.19
C ASN A 52 12.45 10.20 11.95
N MET A 53 13.39 10.86 11.28
CA MET A 53 13.15 11.56 10.02
C MET A 53 12.63 10.63 8.93
N ILE A 54 13.20 9.42 8.81
CA ILE A 54 12.73 8.40 7.87
C ILE A 54 11.29 7.99 8.21
N ARG A 55 11.01 7.74 9.48
CA ARG A 55 9.67 7.33 9.94
C ARG A 55 8.63 8.41 9.66
N GLU A 56 8.94 9.67 9.96
CA GLU A 56 8.06 10.81 9.67
C GLU A 56 7.81 10.94 8.17
N THR A 57 8.84 10.81 7.35
CA THR A 57 8.71 10.85 5.89
C THR A 57 7.78 9.75 5.37
N LEU A 58 7.87 8.54 5.91
CA LEU A 58 7.00 7.42 5.54
C LEU A 58 5.55 7.64 6.01
N GLN A 59 5.33 8.30 7.14
CA GLN A 59 3.99 8.58 7.67
C GLN A 59 3.29 9.74 6.95
N LEU A 60 4.03 10.80 6.63
CA LEU A 60 3.55 12.02 5.97
C LEU A 60 3.71 11.97 4.44
N ASP A 61 3.52 10.80 3.85
CA ASP A 61 3.74 10.60 2.43
C ASP A 61 2.68 11.29 1.57
N LYS A 62 3.00 12.48 1.10
CA LYS A 62 2.15 13.26 0.18
C LYS A 62 1.95 12.56 -1.17
N ASP A 63 2.93 11.78 -1.61
CA ASP A 63 2.82 11.04 -2.88
C ASP A 63 1.77 9.94 -2.76
N ARG A 64 1.69 9.27 -1.60
CA ARG A 64 0.65 8.29 -1.30
C ARG A 64 -0.74 8.95 -1.27
N ASP A 65 -0.86 10.13 -0.67
CA ASP A 65 -2.13 10.86 -0.63
C ASP A 65 -2.56 11.31 -2.03
N THR A 66 -1.63 11.80 -2.84
CA THR A 66 -1.86 12.17 -4.23
C THR A 66 -2.28 10.95 -5.07
N PHE A 67 -1.59 9.84 -4.90
CA PHE A 67 -1.93 8.57 -5.55
C PHE A 67 -3.33 8.10 -5.16
N GLN A 68 -3.67 8.15 -3.87
CA GLN A 68 -4.99 7.75 -3.39
C GLN A 68 -6.09 8.64 -3.98
N LEU A 69 -5.84 9.94 -4.04
CA LEU A 69 -6.77 10.90 -4.66
C LEU A 69 -6.96 10.59 -6.15
N TYR A 70 -5.88 10.33 -6.87
CA TYR A 70 -5.90 9.95 -8.28
C TYR A 70 -6.70 8.66 -8.51
N VAL A 71 -6.45 7.63 -7.73
CA VAL A 71 -7.19 6.35 -7.79
C VAL A 71 -8.67 6.57 -7.50
N ASN A 72 -9.02 7.41 -6.52
CA ASN A 72 -10.40 7.70 -6.18
C ASN A 72 -11.13 8.40 -7.34
N GLN A 73 -10.54 9.42 -7.93
CA GLN A 73 -11.12 10.20 -9.02
C GLN A 73 -11.37 9.35 -10.28
N ASN A 74 -10.46 8.44 -10.59
CA ASN A 74 -10.54 7.61 -11.79
C ASN A 74 -11.32 6.29 -11.60
N ASN A 75 -11.81 6.00 -10.40
CA ASN A 75 -12.53 4.78 -10.07
C ASN A 75 -13.87 5.03 -9.36
N GLU A 76 -14.49 6.18 -9.57
CA GLU A 76 -15.73 6.54 -8.88
C GLU A 76 -16.87 5.52 -9.12
N LEU A 77 -17.03 5.07 -10.35
CA LEU A 77 -18.03 4.04 -10.71
C LEU A 77 -17.75 2.72 -9.98
N PHE A 78 -16.49 2.32 -9.92
CA PHE A 78 -16.08 1.12 -9.20
C PHE A 78 -16.36 1.25 -7.70
N TYR A 79 -16.03 2.38 -7.09
CA TYR A 79 -16.33 2.61 -5.67
C TYR A 79 -17.82 2.59 -5.37
N THR A 80 -18.63 3.17 -6.25
CA THR A 80 -20.08 3.14 -6.13
C THR A 80 -20.61 1.70 -6.21
N ALA A 81 -20.13 0.91 -7.16
CA ALA A 81 -20.50 -0.49 -7.31
C ALA A 81 -20.09 -1.34 -6.09
N ILE A 82 -18.85 -1.16 -5.61
CA ILE A 82 -18.34 -1.88 -4.42
C ILE A 82 -19.16 -1.55 -3.18
N ARG A 83 -19.43 -0.28 -2.91
CA ARG A 83 -20.19 0.15 -1.72
C ARG A 83 -21.64 -0.31 -1.77
N SER A 84 -22.23 -0.29 -2.96
CA SER A 84 -23.60 -0.78 -3.16
C SER A 84 -23.68 -2.30 -2.93
N LYS A 85 -22.74 -3.05 -3.49
CA LYS A 85 -22.75 -4.52 -3.43
C LYS A 85 -22.28 -5.07 -2.08
N TYR A 86 -21.34 -4.37 -1.43
CA TYR A 86 -20.72 -4.77 -0.16
C TYR A 86 -20.72 -3.64 0.86
N PRO A 87 -21.89 -3.25 1.41
CA PRO A 87 -22.00 -2.10 2.32
C PRO A 87 -21.26 -2.30 3.66
N ASN A 88 -20.90 -3.55 3.98
CA ASN A 88 -20.21 -3.89 5.23
C ASN A 88 -18.68 -3.69 5.17
N LEU A 89 -18.14 -3.27 4.01
CA LEU A 89 -16.72 -2.99 3.89
C LEU A 89 -16.35 -1.66 4.57
N THR A 90 -15.27 -1.70 5.34
CA THR A 90 -14.68 -0.48 5.90
C THR A 90 -14.03 0.37 4.81
N PRO A 91 -13.79 1.69 5.05
CA PRO A 91 -13.06 2.53 4.10
C PRO A 91 -11.69 1.97 3.69
N ASN A 92 -10.96 1.35 4.63
CA ASN A 92 -9.67 0.72 4.34
C ASN A 92 -9.80 -0.53 3.47
N GLU A 93 -10.84 -1.33 3.66
CA GLU A 93 -11.13 -2.48 2.81
C GLU A 93 -11.54 -2.05 1.40
N VAL A 94 -12.32 -0.98 1.28
CA VAL A 94 -12.65 -0.39 -0.02
C VAL A 94 -11.39 0.12 -0.74
N ARG A 95 -10.47 0.79 -0.03
CA ARG A 95 -9.16 1.19 -0.59
C ARG A 95 -8.36 -0.01 -1.07
N LEU A 96 -8.34 -1.08 -0.27
CA LEU A 96 -7.64 -2.30 -0.65
C LEU A 96 -8.19 -2.90 -1.95
N THR A 97 -9.51 -2.89 -2.16
CA THR A 97 -10.10 -3.38 -3.41
C THR A 97 -9.61 -2.59 -4.62
N ALA A 98 -9.46 -1.28 -4.51
CA ALA A 98 -8.93 -0.45 -5.58
C ALA A 98 -7.47 -0.77 -5.92
N LEU A 99 -6.62 -1.00 -4.91
CA LEU A 99 -5.22 -1.41 -5.12
C LEU A 99 -5.12 -2.81 -5.75
N ILE A 100 -5.98 -3.74 -5.33
CA ILE A 100 -6.07 -5.08 -5.94
C ILE A 100 -6.53 -4.97 -7.40
N ARG A 101 -7.46 -4.08 -7.71
CA ARG A 101 -7.94 -3.84 -9.09
C ARG A 101 -6.82 -3.37 -10.02
N LEU A 102 -5.84 -2.62 -9.51
CA LEU A 102 -4.64 -2.23 -10.25
C LEU A 102 -3.68 -3.41 -10.50
N ASN A 103 -4.06 -4.61 -10.10
CA ASN A 103 -3.26 -5.83 -10.22
C ASN A 103 -1.93 -5.80 -9.42
N LEU A 104 -1.90 -5.03 -8.34
CA LEU A 104 -0.76 -4.98 -7.44
C LEU A 104 -0.74 -6.24 -6.56
N SER A 105 0.45 -6.80 -6.39
CA SER A 105 0.71 -7.91 -5.47
C SER A 105 0.58 -7.48 -4.02
N SER A 106 0.39 -8.44 -3.12
CA SER A 106 0.37 -8.14 -1.67
C SER A 106 1.64 -7.45 -1.19
N LYS A 107 2.80 -7.81 -1.76
CA LYS A 107 4.09 -7.19 -1.44
C LYS A 107 4.14 -5.72 -1.88
N GLU A 108 3.66 -5.41 -3.07
CA GLU A 108 3.58 -4.04 -3.58
C GLU A 108 2.60 -3.19 -2.79
N ILE A 109 1.42 -3.74 -2.48
CA ILE A 109 0.43 -3.08 -1.61
C ILE A 109 1.02 -2.82 -0.22
N ALA A 110 1.73 -3.78 0.37
CA ALA A 110 2.42 -3.62 1.65
C ALA A 110 3.41 -2.45 1.62
N SER A 111 4.18 -2.33 0.53
CA SER A 111 5.12 -1.23 0.33
C SER A 111 4.41 0.12 0.22
N ILE A 112 3.35 0.22 -0.58
CA ILE A 112 2.58 1.48 -0.74
C ILE A 112 1.97 1.93 0.59
N LEU A 113 1.36 1.01 1.33
CA LEU A 113 0.68 1.29 2.60
C LEU A 113 1.65 1.37 3.78
N ASN A 114 2.92 1.05 3.58
CA ASN A 114 3.95 0.95 4.61
C ASN A 114 3.53 0.06 5.80
N ILE A 115 3.00 -1.12 5.47
CA ILE A 115 2.62 -2.16 6.41
C ILE A 115 3.30 -3.48 6.05
N SER A 116 3.24 -4.48 6.92
CA SER A 116 3.81 -5.80 6.63
C SER A 116 3.02 -6.54 5.55
N ASN A 117 3.70 -7.38 4.77
CA ASN A 117 3.04 -8.29 3.81
C ASN A 117 2.00 -9.18 4.50
N LYS A 118 2.31 -9.66 5.72
CA LYS A 118 1.39 -10.44 6.54
C LYS A 118 0.10 -9.67 6.86
N SER A 119 0.19 -8.37 7.13
CA SER A 119 -0.98 -7.52 7.36
C SER A 119 -1.85 -7.40 6.11
N VAL A 120 -1.24 -7.26 4.93
CA VAL A 120 -1.98 -7.25 3.65
C VAL A 120 -2.68 -8.57 3.41
N GLU A 121 -2.00 -9.70 3.59
CA GLU A 121 -2.58 -11.04 3.42
C GLU A 121 -3.76 -11.26 4.39
N MET A 122 -3.64 -10.82 5.63
CA MET A 122 -4.74 -10.88 6.59
C MET A 122 -5.93 -10.02 6.17
N ASN A 123 -5.67 -8.81 5.65
CA ASN A 123 -6.72 -7.93 5.14
C ASN A 123 -7.41 -8.53 3.90
N ARG A 124 -6.66 -9.15 3.00
CA ARG A 124 -7.21 -9.90 1.84
C ARG A 124 -8.09 -11.05 2.28
N TYR A 125 -7.67 -11.80 3.30
CA TYR A 125 -8.47 -12.89 3.86
C TYR A 125 -9.79 -12.39 4.45
N ARG A 126 -9.77 -11.30 5.24
CA ARG A 126 -10.97 -10.67 5.79
C ARG A 126 -11.91 -10.16 4.70
N LEU A 127 -11.34 -9.55 3.65
CA LEU A 127 -12.07 -9.06 2.49
C LEU A 127 -12.80 -10.20 1.78
N ARG A 128 -12.11 -11.33 1.52
CA ARG A 128 -12.72 -12.54 0.95
C ARG A 128 -13.90 -13.02 1.77
N LYS A 129 -13.77 -13.06 3.10
CA LYS A 129 -14.85 -13.47 4.00
C LYS A 129 -16.05 -12.54 3.92
N LYS A 130 -15.83 -11.23 3.96
CA LYS A 130 -16.92 -10.25 3.86
C LYS A 130 -17.62 -10.28 2.50
N MET A 131 -16.88 -10.57 1.42
CA MET A 131 -17.42 -10.75 0.08
C MET A 131 -18.03 -12.15 -0.15
N GLN A 132 -17.97 -13.04 0.83
CA GLN A 132 -18.50 -14.42 0.79
C GLN A 132 -17.93 -15.24 -0.39
N LEU A 133 -16.65 -15.04 -0.71
CA LEU A 133 -15.98 -15.74 -1.80
C LEU A 133 -15.53 -17.13 -1.36
N SER A 134 -15.85 -18.15 -2.15
CA SER A 134 -15.33 -19.51 -1.96
C SER A 134 -13.82 -19.58 -2.17
N GLY A 135 -13.16 -20.61 -1.60
CA GLY A 135 -11.69 -20.75 -1.68
C GLY A 135 -11.16 -20.91 -3.11
N SER A 136 -11.98 -21.38 -4.03
CA SER A 136 -11.63 -21.58 -5.46
C SER A 136 -11.61 -20.28 -6.28
N ILE A 137 -12.24 -19.19 -5.79
CA ILE A 137 -12.35 -17.93 -6.53
C ILE A 137 -11.09 -17.08 -6.25
N ASN A 138 -10.43 -16.63 -7.33
CA ASN A 138 -9.32 -15.69 -7.22
C ASN A 138 -9.84 -14.28 -6.89
N LEU A 139 -9.41 -13.72 -5.75
CA LEU A 139 -9.86 -12.41 -5.28
C LEU A 139 -9.53 -11.28 -6.28
N SER A 140 -8.33 -11.28 -6.82
CA SER A 140 -7.88 -10.23 -7.74
C SER A 140 -8.67 -10.24 -9.04
N GLU A 141 -8.92 -11.44 -9.58
CA GLU A 141 -9.74 -11.62 -10.77
C GLU A 141 -11.19 -11.22 -10.52
N PHE A 142 -11.74 -11.62 -9.39
CA PHE A 142 -13.10 -11.26 -8.99
C PHE A 142 -13.29 -9.74 -8.90
N ILE A 143 -12.37 -9.05 -8.24
CA ILE A 143 -12.43 -7.58 -8.08
C ILE A 143 -12.26 -6.85 -9.41
N ARG A 144 -11.41 -7.34 -10.31
CA ARG A 144 -11.24 -6.74 -11.64
C ARG A 144 -12.49 -6.81 -12.51
N ASN A 145 -13.35 -7.79 -12.26
CA ASN A 145 -14.58 -8.02 -13.02
C ASN A 145 -15.82 -7.31 -12.42
N ILE A 146 -15.65 -6.54 -11.35
CA ILE A 146 -16.68 -5.67 -10.80
C ILE A 146 -16.71 -4.35 -11.56
#